data_06a2e773dd4578f8a8390622d18158fc
#
_entry.id   06a2e773dd4578f8a8390622d18158fc
#
_cell.length_a   1.000
_cell.length_b   1.000
_cell.length_c   1.000
_cell.angle_alpha   90.00
_cell.angle_beta   90.00
_cell.angle_gamma   90.00
#
_symmetry.space_group_name_H-M   'P 1'
#
loop_
_entity.id
_entity.type
_entity.pdbx_description
1 polymer ?
#
loop_
_entity_poly.entity_id
_entity_poly.type
_entity_poly.pdbx_seq_one_letter_code
_entity_poly.pdbx_strand_id
1 'polypeptide(L)'
;MDPTRSSDRERRHKASTKARLLVLLVVVGLAALACGPASTPVPSVGPTTAAVASPTPTAAPSGPETIPPGGPVTIKWFCCLGTGNDPSQVSVEHQVVADFNAKHPAIKLVFEEVSYTGARDALSTELGSKAGPDIVGPVGVGGSEAFHGQWLDLTSLIQQTKYDMSQFGQGANDFFKSSEGQIGIPFAIYPSELYYEPAMFDEIGLKYPPHQYGQQYQMPDGSMVDWNYDTIRQLGMQLTVDKNGNDATQAGFDPKSIVQYGFEPQRDDIRGLAAYFGAGQLAAADGKTVQIPDAWAYAWKWWYQGMWTDHFIETGPVYNSTAFNGGGYTFNTGKVAMQENFLWNVCCVTDAGRHWDLGTIPSYNGKVTAAFNADTFRILKSTKHPNEAFEVLQYLLGDASTKLLNAYSGFPARTTDQGNFFTQLEQQKDAKGKPIYPPNVDWKVAVDGIQFADNPNFEAFMPAYNKSLDILTKYSTRWQSTPGLNMDTEIANLKTELQTAWDSSH
;
A
#
# COMPACT_ATOMS: atom_id res chain seq x y z
N MET A 1 18.63 43.78 3.73
CA MET A 1 19.29 42.46 3.61
C MET A 1 20.50 42.50 4.53
N ASP A 2 20.47 41.70 5.59
CA ASP A 2 21.49 41.66 6.62
C ASP A 2 22.59 40.64 6.20
N PRO A 3 23.82 41.04 5.98
CA PRO A 3 24.89 40.14 5.53
C PRO A 3 25.26 39.07 6.57
N THR A 4 24.82 39.19 7.82
CA THR A 4 25.10 38.20 8.88
C THR A 4 24.28 36.91 8.76
N ARG A 5 23.08 36.93 8.13
CA ARG A 5 22.26 35.73 7.89
C ARG A 5 22.81 34.77 6.84
N SER A 6 23.52 35.31 5.83
CA SER A 6 24.15 34.47 4.79
C SER A 6 25.30 33.63 5.34
N SER A 7 26.09 34.17 6.25
CA SER A 7 27.26 33.49 6.80
C SER A 7 26.91 32.37 7.80
N ASP A 8 25.78 32.49 8.50
CA ASP A 8 25.31 31.45 9.43
C ASP A 8 24.73 30.24 8.71
N ARG A 9 24.03 30.47 7.57
CA ARG A 9 23.53 29.40 6.72
C ARG A 9 24.65 28.56 6.11
N GLU A 10 25.72 29.24 5.61
CA GLU A 10 26.90 28.55 5.09
C GLU A 10 27.67 27.78 6.17
N ARG A 11 27.73 28.30 7.41
CA ARG A 11 28.42 27.62 8.52
C ARG A 11 27.65 26.37 8.97
N ARG A 12 26.33 26.43 9.02
CA ARG A 12 25.46 25.26 9.37
C ARG A 12 25.55 24.18 8.30
N HIS A 13 25.53 24.54 7.01
CA HIS A 13 25.73 23.60 5.92
C HIS A 13 27.09 22.90 5.95
N LYS A 14 28.16 23.65 6.18
CA LYS A 14 29.53 23.08 6.27
C LYS A 14 29.72 22.18 7.50
N ALA A 15 29.04 22.44 8.60
CA ALA A 15 29.07 21.57 9.78
C ALA A 15 28.31 20.25 9.55
N SER A 16 27.17 20.31 8.90
CA SER A 16 26.33 19.14 8.53
C SER A 16 27.08 18.22 7.57
N THR A 17 27.74 18.78 6.54
CA THR A 17 28.51 18.01 5.55
C THR A 17 29.68 17.25 6.20
N LYS A 18 30.33 17.82 7.19
CA LYS A 18 31.41 17.14 7.92
C LYS A 18 30.89 16.02 8.80
N ALA A 19 29.72 16.17 9.42
CA ALA A 19 29.07 15.11 10.20
C ALA A 19 28.65 13.95 9.32
N ARG A 20 28.06 14.22 8.13
CA ARG A 20 27.70 13.18 7.15
C ARG A 20 28.89 12.38 6.63
N LEU A 21 30.01 13.05 6.34
CA LEU A 21 31.24 12.38 5.90
C LEU A 21 31.82 11.48 7.01
N LEU A 22 31.72 11.90 8.27
CA LEU A 22 32.21 11.11 9.40
C LEU A 22 31.38 9.84 9.63
N VAL A 23 30.06 9.91 9.50
CA VAL A 23 29.17 8.74 9.61
C VAL A 23 29.39 7.76 8.48
N LEU A 24 29.59 8.23 7.23
CA LEU A 24 29.91 7.36 6.10
C LEU A 24 31.27 6.65 6.27
N LEU A 25 32.28 7.33 6.79
CA LEU A 25 33.64 6.76 7.02
C LEU A 25 33.62 5.71 8.14
N VAL A 26 32.79 5.87 9.18
CA VAL A 26 32.65 4.87 10.26
C VAL A 26 31.95 3.60 9.76
N VAL A 27 30.94 3.72 8.89
CA VAL A 27 30.24 2.55 8.31
C VAL A 27 31.14 1.79 7.33
N VAL A 28 31.96 2.47 6.53
CA VAL A 28 32.92 1.83 5.60
C VAL A 28 34.11 1.21 6.36
N GLY A 29 34.52 1.79 7.49
CA GLY A 29 35.62 1.27 8.33
C GLY A 29 35.25 -0.04 9.07
N LEU A 30 33.98 -0.28 9.39
CA LEU A 30 33.53 -1.50 10.06
C LEU A 30 33.32 -2.69 9.08
N ALA A 31 33.14 -2.44 7.78
CA ALA A 31 33.02 -3.51 6.78
C ALA A 31 34.36 -4.16 6.36
N ALA A 32 35.51 -3.55 6.73
CA ALA A 32 36.84 -4.05 6.35
C ALA A 32 37.48 -5.05 7.34
N LEU A 33 36.80 -5.41 8.45
CA LEU A 33 37.35 -6.27 9.50
C LEU A 33 36.71 -7.67 9.57
N ALA A 34 35.93 -8.09 8.57
CA ALA A 34 35.27 -9.40 8.53
C ALA A 34 35.84 -10.34 7.44
N CYS A 35 37.17 -10.44 7.29
CA CYS A 35 37.83 -11.54 6.56
C CYS A 35 38.53 -12.46 7.54
N GLY A 36 37.82 -13.48 8.02
CA GLY A 36 38.40 -14.65 8.70
C GLY A 36 38.77 -15.75 7.71
N PRO A 37 39.63 -16.70 8.06
CA PRO A 37 40.28 -17.61 7.11
C PRO A 37 39.34 -18.68 6.55
N ALA A 38 39.67 -19.11 5.31
CA ALA A 38 38.99 -20.12 4.57
C ALA A 38 38.84 -21.47 5.33
N SER A 39 37.61 -21.96 5.42
CA SER A 39 37.32 -23.32 5.91
C SER A 39 37.47 -24.33 4.80
N THR A 40 38.19 -25.40 5.10
CA THR A 40 38.41 -26.62 4.31
C THR A 40 37.09 -27.39 4.03
N PRO A 41 36.97 -28.09 2.90
CA PRO A 41 35.75 -28.80 2.54
C PRO A 41 35.52 -30.03 3.44
N VAL A 42 34.31 -30.10 4.01
CA VAL A 42 33.80 -31.29 4.72
C VAL A 42 33.19 -32.25 3.71
N PRO A 43 33.45 -33.59 3.82
CA PRO A 43 32.91 -34.57 2.88
C PRO A 43 31.39 -34.71 3.02
N SER A 44 30.72 -34.78 1.86
CA SER A 44 29.32 -35.06 1.67
C SER A 44 28.93 -36.42 2.29
N VAL A 45 28.04 -36.40 3.29
CA VAL A 45 27.31 -37.58 3.75
C VAL A 45 25.92 -37.51 3.13
N GLY A 46 25.56 -38.56 2.38
CA GLY A 46 24.27 -38.67 1.72
C GLY A 46 23.08 -38.68 2.70
N PRO A 47 21.86 -38.32 2.22
CA PRO A 47 20.71 -38.22 3.08
C PRO A 47 20.20 -39.58 3.55
N THR A 48 20.30 -39.86 4.84
CA THR A 48 19.55 -40.93 5.48
C THR A 48 18.13 -40.41 5.76
N THR A 49 17.16 -40.95 5.05
CA THR A 49 15.73 -40.69 5.30
C THR A 49 15.33 -41.28 6.64
N ALA A 50 15.31 -40.47 7.67
CA ALA A 50 14.57 -40.79 8.91
C ALA A 50 13.10 -40.40 8.70
N ALA A 51 12.21 -41.38 8.75
CA ALA A 51 10.76 -41.16 8.72
C ALA A 51 10.37 -40.35 9.97
N VAL A 52 9.92 -39.12 9.75
CA VAL A 52 9.28 -38.30 10.81
C VAL A 52 7.90 -38.88 11.01
N ALA A 53 7.66 -39.41 12.22
CA ALA A 53 6.34 -39.86 12.63
C ALA A 53 5.38 -38.67 12.65
N SER A 54 4.27 -38.76 11.91
CA SER A 54 3.17 -37.81 11.98
C SER A 54 2.66 -37.68 13.43
N PRO A 55 2.42 -36.48 13.93
CA PRO A 55 1.78 -36.32 15.23
C PRO A 55 0.35 -36.88 15.17
N THR A 56 0.00 -37.73 16.10
CA THR A 56 -1.35 -38.24 16.31
C THR A 56 -2.28 -37.09 16.63
N PRO A 57 -3.41 -36.90 15.92
CA PRO A 57 -4.33 -35.82 16.22
C PRO A 57 -4.95 -36.04 17.61
N THR A 58 -4.77 -35.08 18.50
CA THR A 58 -5.47 -35.01 19.79
C THR A 58 -6.95 -34.76 19.50
N ALA A 59 -7.82 -35.64 20.00
CA ALA A 59 -9.27 -35.55 19.83
C ALA A 59 -9.80 -34.21 20.39
N ALA A 60 -10.58 -33.50 19.59
CA ALA A 60 -11.31 -32.29 19.97
C ALA A 60 -12.46 -32.63 20.91
N PRO A 61 -12.86 -31.73 21.84
CA PRO A 61 -14.03 -31.95 22.68
C PRO A 61 -15.32 -31.93 21.87
N SER A 62 -16.10 -33.00 21.95
CA SER A 62 -17.38 -33.18 21.31
C SER A 62 -18.47 -32.32 21.95
N GLY A 63 -18.87 -31.23 21.28
CA GLY A 63 -20.15 -30.56 21.48
C GLY A 63 -21.17 -31.04 20.42
N PRO A 64 -22.46 -30.90 20.64
CA PRO A 64 -23.45 -31.53 19.79
C PRO A 64 -23.83 -30.68 18.58
N GLU A 65 -23.00 -30.70 17.53
CA GLU A 65 -23.42 -30.32 16.19
C GLU A 65 -23.51 -31.58 15.33
N THR A 66 -24.69 -31.80 14.75
CA THR A 66 -24.94 -32.94 13.86
C THR A 66 -24.29 -32.71 12.52
N ILE A 67 -23.22 -33.45 12.21
CA ILE A 67 -22.65 -33.50 10.87
C ILE A 67 -23.75 -33.95 9.89
N PRO A 68 -23.98 -33.24 8.75
CA PRO A 68 -24.94 -33.64 7.77
C PRO A 68 -24.72 -35.08 7.26
N PRO A 69 -25.77 -35.81 6.82
CA PRO A 69 -25.61 -37.11 6.22
C PRO A 69 -24.87 -36.99 4.87
N GLY A 70 -23.56 -37.02 4.88
CA GLY A 70 -22.71 -36.80 3.70
C GLY A 70 -21.35 -36.22 4.08
N GLY A 71 -21.17 -35.88 5.34
CA GLY A 71 -19.96 -35.24 5.84
C GLY A 71 -20.01 -33.68 5.83
N PRO A 72 -18.95 -33.01 6.27
CA PRO A 72 -18.92 -31.55 6.30
C PRO A 72 -18.91 -30.97 4.87
N VAL A 73 -19.59 -29.84 4.71
CA VAL A 73 -19.51 -29.05 3.46
C VAL A 73 -18.11 -28.42 3.39
N THR A 74 -17.42 -28.59 2.26
CA THR A 74 -16.12 -27.97 2.06
C THR A 74 -16.29 -26.60 1.44
N ILE A 75 -15.70 -25.57 2.09
CA ILE A 75 -15.59 -24.20 1.60
C ILE A 75 -14.12 -23.90 1.30
N LYS A 76 -13.82 -23.49 0.07
CA LYS A 76 -12.48 -23.09 -0.36
C LYS A 76 -12.31 -21.57 -0.22
N TRP A 77 -11.28 -21.17 0.52
CA TRP A 77 -10.85 -19.80 0.64
C TRP A 77 -9.55 -19.61 -0.13
N PHE A 78 -9.61 -18.87 -1.24
CA PHE A 78 -8.48 -18.47 -2.09
C PHE A 78 -7.85 -17.18 -1.57
N CYS A 79 -6.59 -17.16 -1.29
CA CYS A 79 -5.82 -15.98 -0.90
C CYS A 79 -4.74 -15.65 -1.94
N CYS A 80 -4.52 -14.41 -2.38
CA CYS A 80 -5.30 -13.21 -2.10
C CYS A 80 -5.21 -12.27 -3.32
N LEU A 81 -6.14 -11.36 -3.45
CA LEU A 81 -6.12 -10.27 -4.45
C LEU A 81 -6.04 -8.89 -3.76
N GLY A 82 -5.40 -8.85 -2.61
CA GLY A 82 -5.14 -7.72 -1.73
C GLY A 82 -4.03 -8.09 -0.77
N THR A 83 -4.13 -7.68 0.51
CA THR A 83 -3.22 -8.12 1.58
C THR A 83 -3.30 -9.64 1.81
N GLY A 84 -2.36 -10.23 2.56
CA GLY A 84 -2.41 -11.63 2.95
C GLY A 84 -1.35 -12.54 2.34
N ASN A 85 -0.41 -11.99 1.54
CA ASN A 85 0.61 -12.80 0.83
C ASN A 85 1.97 -12.86 1.53
N ASP A 86 2.19 -12.09 2.58
CA ASP A 86 3.44 -12.16 3.34
C ASP A 86 3.48 -13.41 4.21
N PRO A 87 4.64 -14.08 4.40
CA PRO A 87 4.74 -15.31 5.20
C PRO A 87 4.21 -15.17 6.63
N SER A 88 4.32 -13.99 7.24
CA SER A 88 3.77 -13.70 8.57
C SER A 88 2.23 -13.67 8.55
N GLN A 89 1.63 -13.13 7.50
CA GLN A 89 0.17 -13.07 7.29
C GLN A 89 -0.38 -14.45 7.01
N VAL A 90 0.23 -15.20 6.10
CA VAL A 90 -0.12 -16.60 5.76
C VAL A 90 -0.12 -17.50 7.01
N SER A 91 0.85 -17.33 7.91
CA SER A 91 0.88 -18.07 9.17
C SER A 91 -0.36 -17.82 10.05
N VAL A 92 -0.84 -16.57 10.10
CA VAL A 92 -2.07 -16.19 10.83
C VAL A 92 -3.31 -16.75 10.15
N GLU A 93 -3.37 -16.74 8.84
CA GLU A 93 -4.49 -17.28 8.04
C GLU A 93 -4.63 -18.79 8.27
N HIS A 94 -3.55 -19.56 8.25
CA HIS A 94 -3.58 -20.97 8.62
C HIS A 94 -4.11 -21.21 10.03
N GLN A 95 -3.73 -20.35 11.00
CA GLN A 95 -4.26 -20.44 12.36
C GLN A 95 -5.77 -20.14 12.40
N VAL A 96 -6.24 -19.15 11.66
CA VAL A 96 -7.66 -18.79 11.54
C VAL A 96 -8.47 -19.98 10.97
N VAL A 97 -7.94 -20.65 9.94
CA VAL A 97 -8.57 -21.85 9.36
C VAL A 97 -8.63 -22.98 10.36
N ALA A 98 -7.56 -23.22 11.12
CA ALA A 98 -7.54 -24.26 12.15
C ALA A 98 -8.57 -23.97 13.28
N ASP A 99 -8.64 -22.71 13.72
CA ASP A 99 -9.59 -22.27 14.75
C ASP A 99 -11.05 -22.41 14.28
N PHE A 100 -11.33 -22.07 13.01
CA PHE A 100 -12.65 -22.28 12.41
C PHE A 100 -13.05 -23.75 12.40
N ASN A 101 -12.21 -24.59 11.81
CA ASN A 101 -12.47 -26.02 11.66
C ASN A 101 -12.64 -26.74 13.02
N ALA A 102 -12.00 -26.25 14.07
CA ALA A 102 -12.20 -26.80 15.42
C ALA A 102 -13.56 -26.47 16.03
N LYS A 103 -14.18 -25.35 15.62
CA LYS A 103 -15.45 -24.84 16.16
C LYS A 103 -16.68 -25.19 15.32
N HIS A 104 -16.49 -25.42 14.00
CA HIS A 104 -17.56 -25.60 13.02
C HIS A 104 -17.46 -26.97 12.30
N PRO A 105 -17.81 -28.08 12.98
CA PRO A 105 -17.63 -29.42 12.43
C PRO A 105 -18.51 -29.72 11.21
N ALA A 106 -19.56 -28.93 10.96
CA ALA A 106 -20.42 -29.07 9.77
C ALA A 106 -19.82 -28.45 8.50
N ILE A 107 -18.83 -27.58 8.62
CA ILE A 107 -18.13 -26.91 7.52
C ILE A 107 -16.63 -27.16 7.63
N LYS A 108 -16.01 -27.60 6.53
CA LYS A 108 -14.56 -27.72 6.42
C LYS A 108 -14.02 -26.55 5.60
N LEU A 109 -13.39 -25.60 6.25
CA LEU A 109 -12.68 -24.52 5.59
C LEU A 109 -11.33 -25.02 5.09
N VAL A 110 -11.01 -24.79 3.81
CA VAL A 110 -9.75 -25.12 3.15
C VAL A 110 -9.14 -23.85 2.61
N PHE A 111 -7.90 -23.57 3.01
CA PHE A 111 -7.14 -22.39 2.57
C PHE A 111 -6.29 -22.74 1.34
N GLU A 112 -6.40 -21.92 0.32
CA GLU A 112 -5.61 -22.03 -0.90
C GLU A 112 -4.70 -20.80 -1.02
N GLU A 113 -3.42 -21.02 -0.76
CA GLU A 113 -2.39 -19.99 -0.83
C GLU A 113 -1.89 -19.85 -2.27
N VAL A 114 -1.95 -18.63 -2.82
CA VAL A 114 -1.42 -18.29 -4.15
C VAL A 114 -0.58 -17.02 -4.04
N SER A 115 0.55 -16.96 -4.73
CA SER A 115 1.38 -15.74 -4.74
C SER A 115 0.62 -14.57 -5.35
N TYR A 116 0.76 -13.38 -4.79
CA TYR A 116 0.07 -12.16 -5.25
C TYR A 116 0.23 -11.92 -6.76
N THR A 117 1.44 -12.08 -7.29
CA THR A 117 1.75 -11.87 -8.72
C THR A 117 1.06 -12.88 -9.63
N GLY A 118 0.76 -14.09 -9.14
CA GLY A 118 0.09 -15.16 -9.90
C GLY A 118 -1.42 -15.27 -9.63
N ALA A 119 -1.94 -14.56 -8.62
CA ALA A 119 -3.29 -14.78 -8.12
C ALA A 119 -4.39 -14.50 -9.16
N ARG A 120 -4.23 -13.45 -9.98
CA ARG A 120 -5.21 -13.12 -11.04
C ARG A 120 -5.29 -14.22 -12.11
N ASP A 121 -4.15 -14.74 -12.54
CA ASP A 121 -4.10 -15.78 -13.57
C ASP A 121 -4.62 -17.12 -13.02
N ALA A 122 -4.26 -17.46 -11.78
CA ALA A 122 -4.74 -18.65 -11.10
C ALA A 122 -6.27 -18.62 -10.97
N LEU A 123 -6.83 -17.55 -10.41
CA LEU A 123 -8.29 -17.40 -10.24
C LEU A 123 -9.01 -17.40 -11.58
N SER A 124 -8.48 -16.72 -12.62
CA SER A 124 -9.05 -16.75 -13.98
C SER A 124 -9.11 -18.17 -14.53
N THR A 125 -8.05 -18.95 -14.32
CA THR A 125 -7.97 -20.36 -14.75
C THR A 125 -9.00 -21.24 -14.03
N GLU A 126 -9.12 -21.09 -12.72
CA GLU A 126 -10.08 -21.85 -11.93
C GLU A 126 -11.54 -21.53 -12.31
N LEU A 127 -11.86 -20.24 -12.48
CA LEU A 127 -13.17 -19.82 -12.95
C LEU A 127 -13.49 -20.37 -14.35
N GLY A 128 -12.51 -20.36 -15.26
CA GLY A 128 -12.63 -20.94 -16.60
C GLY A 128 -12.89 -22.45 -16.59
N SER A 129 -12.31 -23.17 -15.66
CA SER A 129 -12.48 -24.62 -15.47
C SER A 129 -13.73 -25.01 -14.68
N LYS A 130 -14.47 -24.02 -14.17
CA LYS A 130 -15.65 -24.19 -13.27
C LYS A 130 -15.30 -24.88 -11.93
N ALA A 131 -14.05 -24.79 -11.50
CA ALA A 131 -13.53 -25.33 -10.25
C ALA A 131 -13.12 -24.21 -9.27
N GLY A 132 -13.65 -22.99 -9.47
CA GLY A 132 -13.31 -21.83 -8.66
C GLY A 132 -13.57 -22.03 -7.17
N PRO A 133 -12.93 -21.21 -6.33
CA PRO A 133 -13.14 -21.21 -4.88
C PRO A 133 -14.54 -20.68 -4.53
N ASP A 134 -14.91 -20.79 -3.26
CA ASP A 134 -16.18 -20.23 -2.76
C ASP A 134 -15.96 -18.78 -2.28
N ILE A 135 -14.83 -18.54 -1.59
CA ILE A 135 -14.45 -17.24 -1.04
C ILE A 135 -13.09 -16.84 -1.62
N VAL A 136 -12.97 -15.58 -1.99
CA VAL A 136 -11.71 -14.95 -2.37
C VAL A 136 -11.41 -13.83 -1.39
N GLY A 137 -10.20 -13.74 -0.88
CA GLY A 137 -9.85 -12.61 -0.03
C GLY A 137 -8.63 -12.83 0.88
N PRO A 138 -8.09 -11.74 1.39
CA PRO A 138 -8.54 -10.35 1.17
C PRO A 138 -8.49 -9.93 -0.30
N VAL A 139 -9.46 -9.12 -0.70
CA VAL A 139 -9.57 -8.58 -2.06
C VAL A 139 -9.62 -7.06 -1.96
N GLY A 140 -8.62 -6.40 -2.53
CA GLY A 140 -8.61 -4.95 -2.72
C GLY A 140 -9.52 -4.51 -3.87
N VAL A 141 -9.65 -3.19 -4.06
CA VAL A 141 -10.52 -2.63 -5.11
C VAL A 141 -10.11 -3.13 -6.49
N GLY A 142 -8.82 -3.02 -6.84
CA GLY A 142 -8.32 -3.48 -8.14
C GLY A 142 -8.50 -4.98 -8.37
N GLY A 143 -8.32 -5.80 -7.32
CA GLY A 143 -8.62 -7.23 -7.37
C GLY A 143 -10.11 -7.51 -7.62
N SER A 144 -10.97 -6.72 -6.98
CA SER A 144 -12.43 -6.79 -7.20
C SER A 144 -12.81 -6.44 -8.64
N GLU A 145 -12.28 -5.35 -9.16
CA GLU A 145 -12.61 -4.85 -10.48
C GLU A 145 -12.05 -5.74 -11.61
N ALA A 146 -10.94 -6.43 -11.37
CA ALA A 146 -10.39 -7.42 -12.29
C ALA A 146 -11.35 -8.61 -12.55
N PHE A 147 -12.23 -8.89 -11.60
CA PHE A 147 -13.24 -9.94 -11.67
C PHE A 147 -14.67 -9.40 -11.61
N HIS A 148 -14.86 -8.21 -12.14
CA HIS A 148 -16.19 -7.61 -12.27
C HIS A 148 -17.18 -8.60 -12.88
N GLY A 149 -18.38 -8.69 -12.32
CA GLY A 149 -19.41 -9.64 -12.76
C GLY A 149 -19.34 -11.02 -12.12
N GLN A 150 -18.30 -11.38 -11.36
CA GLN A 150 -18.12 -12.69 -10.73
C GLN A 150 -18.57 -12.74 -9.26
N TRP A 151 -18.84 -11.60 -8.64
CA TRP A 151 -19.13 -11.51 -7.21
C TRP A 151 -20.59 -11.73 -6.88
N LEU A 152 -20.87 -12.51 -5.82
CA LEU A 152 -22.23 -12.76 -5.33
C LEU A 152 -22.78 -11.49 -4.66
N ASP A 153 -24.01 -11.11 -4.99
CA ASP A 153 -24.75 -10.12 -4.22
C ASP A 153 -25.17 -10.70 -2.86
N LEU A 154 -24.63 -10.12 -1.80
CA LEU A 154 -24.85 -10.57 -0.43
C LEU A 154 -26.13 -10.04 0.19
N THR A 155 -26.90 -9.19 -0.49
CA THR A 155 -28.08 -8.51 0.06
C THR A 155 -29.07 -9.50 0.69
N SER A 156 -29.39 -10.60 -0.01
CA SER A 156 -30.30 -11.60 0.50
C SER A 156 -29.77 -12.35 1.73
N LEU A 157 -28.49 -12.69 1.73
CA LEU A 157 -27.82 -13.39 2.85
C LEU A 157 -27.74 -12.50 4.09
N ILE A 158 -27.40 -11.21 3.91
CA ILE A 158 -27.39 -10.20 4.97
C ILE A 158 -28.79 -10.09 5.62
N GLN A 159 -29.86 -10.05 4.80
CA GLN A 159 -31.24 -9.96 5.30
C GLN A 159 -31.67 -11.25 6.03
N GLN A 160 -31.40 -12.42 5.47
CA GLN A 160 -31.76 -13.71 6.04
C GLN A 160 -31.11 -13.97 7.39
N THR A 161 -29.83 -13.66 7.50
CA THR A 161 -29.03 -13.85 8.73
C THR A 161 -29.18 -12.68 9.70
N LYS A 162 -29.83 -11.60 9.29
CA LYS A 162 -29.93 -10.34 10.04
C LYS A 162 -28.55 -9.79 10.43
N TYR A 163 -27.58 -9.94 9.53
CA TYR A 163 -26.23 -9.41 9.79
C TYR A 163 -26.29 -7.89 9.95
N ASP A 164 -25.74 -7.41 11.06
CA ASP A 164 -25.81 -5.99 11.41
C ASP A 164 -24.80 -5.14 10.60
N MET A 165 -25.29 -4.46 9.57
CA MET A 165 -24.49 -3.54 8.76
C MET A 165 -24.30 -2.16 9.42
N SER A 166 -25.06 -1.84 10.51
CA SER A 166 -24.94 -0.53 11.16
C SER A 166 -23.63 -0.35 11.96
N GLN A 167 -22.94 -1.43 12.23
CA GLN A 167 -21.61 -1.43 12.87
C GLN A 167 -20.51 -0.76 12.02
N PHE A 168 -20.77 -0.55 10.74
CA PHE A 168 -19.86 0.13 9.81
C PHE A 168 -20.38 1.54 9.48
N GLY A 169 -19.49 2.49 9.24
CA GLY A 169 -19.88 3.81 8.74
C GLY A 169 -20.56 3.71 7.36
N GLN A 170 -21.48 4.65 7.08
CA GLN A 170 -22.23 4.64 5.82
C GLN A 170 -21.32 4.66 4.59
N GLY A 171 -20.27 5.46 4.59
CA GLY A 171 -19.29 5.51 3.50
C GLY A 171 -18.58 4.18 3.27
N ALA A 172 -18.24 3.45 4.34
CA ALA A 172 -17.65 2.13 4.23
C ALA A 172 -18.61 1.11 3.60
N ASN A 173 -19.90 1.13 4.00
CA ASN A 173 -20.91 0.27 3.41
C ASN A 173 -21.11 0.56 1.91
N ASP A 174 -21.17 1.83 1.54
CA ASP A 174 -21.40 2.25 0.16
C ASP A 174 -20.19 1.95 -0.75
N PHE A 175 -18.98 1.94 -0.20
CA PHE A 175 -17.76 1.59 -0.92
C PHE A 175 -17.77 0.17 -1.50
N PHE A 176 -18.46 -0.77 -0.85
CA PHE A 176 -18.59 -2.16 -1.31
C PHE A 176 -19.90 -2.45 -2.05
N LYS A 177 -20.63 -1.41 -2.48
CA LYS A 177 -21.76 -1.52 -3.39
C LYS A 177 -21.34 -1.26 -4.82
N SER A 178 -21.95 -2.00 -5.72
CA SER A 178 -21.82 -1.81 -7.17
C SER A 178 -23.18 -1.96 -7.85
N SER A 179 -23.20 -1.89 -9.18
CA SER A 179 -24.38 -2.27 -9.98
C SER A 179 -24.80 -3.73 -9.79
N GLU A 180 -23.92 -4.56 -9.21
CA GLU A 180 -24.19 -5.98 -8.92
C GLU A 180 -24.83 -6.23 -7.54
N GLY A 181 -25.01 -5.19 -6.73
CA GLY A 181 -25.55 -5.26 -5.37
C GLY A 181 -24.49 -5.02 -4.29
N GLN A 182 -24.67 -5.55 -3.09
CA GLN A 182 -23.69 -5.52 -2.00
C GLN A 182 -22.69 -6.67 -2.19
N ILE A 183 -21.59 -6.41 -2.89
CA ILE A 183 -20.61 -7.44 -3.29
C ILE A 183 -19.51 -7.69 -2.27
N GLY A 184 -19.55 -7.04 -1.12
CA GLY A 184 -18.62 -7.24 0.01
C GLY A 184 -19.17 -6.57 1.26
N ILE A 185 -18.65 -6.97 2.41
CA ILE A 185 -18.90 -6.35 3.71
C ILE A 185 -17.59 -5.65 4.14
N PRO A 186 -17.62 -4.41 4.66
CA PRO A 186 -16.41 -3.70 5.05
C PRO A 186 -15.55 -4.49 6.05
N PHE A 187 -14.23 -4.50 5.85
CA PHE A 187 -13.31 -5.22 6.72
C PHE A 187 -12.09 -4.36 7.09
N ALA A 188 -11.12 -4.22 6.19
CA ALA A 188 -9.93 -3.42 6.39
C ALA A 188 -9.96 -2.19 5.49
N ILE A 189 -9.59 -1.04 6.00
CA ILE A 189 -9.46 0.19 5.24
C ILE A 189 -8.04 0.72 5.33
N TYR A 190 -7.57 1.33 4.26
CA TYR A 190 -6.22 1.84 4.13
C TYR A 190 -6.29 3.27 3.57
N PRO A 191 -6.48 4.26 4.46
CA PRO A 191 -6.28 5.64 4.07
C PRO A 191 -4.84 5.85 3.63
N SER A 192 -4.57 6.94 2.93
CA SER A 192 -3.23 7.35 2.57
C SER A 192 -2.81 8.59 3.33
N GLU A 193 -1.52 8.66 3.66
CA GLU A 193 -0.89 9.71 4.42
C GLU A 193 0.43 10.15 3.76
N LEU A 194 0.93 11.28 4.21
CA LEU A 194 2.29 11.69 3.93
C LEU A 194 3.19 11.22 5.08
N TYR A 195 3.98 10.18 4.82
CA TYR A 195 5.07 9.77 5.72
C TYR A 195 6.23 10.75 5.58
N TYR A 196 6.90 11.13 6.67
CA TYR A 196 8.07 11.99 6.61
C TYR A 196 9.11 11.63 7.67
N GLU A 197 10.38 12.02 7.42
CA GLU A 197 11.53 11.84 8.30
C GLU A 197 11.83 13.14 9.05
N PRO A 198 11.43 13.33 10.31
CA PRO A 198 11.66 14.57 11.06
C PRO A 198 13.11 15.02 11.07
N ALA A 199 14.06 14.07 11.17
CA ALA A 199 15.47 14.38 11.22
C ALA A 199 15.99 15.12 9.96
N MET A 200 15.42 14.83 8.78
CA MET A 200 15.81 15.51 7.54
C MET A 200 15.31 16.95 7.48
N PHE A 201 14.15 17.22 8.09
CA PHE A 201 13.61 18.56 8.23
C PHE A 201 14.43 19.37 9.26
N ASP A 202 14.75 18.78 10.41
CA ASP A 202 15.55 19.40 11.46
C ASP A 202 16.95 19.81 10.96
N GLU A 203 17.56 18.98 10.13
CA GLU A 203 18.90 19.19 9.61
C GLU A 203 19.03 20.51 8.85
N ILE A 204 18.00 20.93 8.13
CA ILE A 204 17.98 22.17 7.35
C ILE A 204 17.04 23.23 7.93
N GLY A 205 16.45 22.97 9.11
CA GLY A 205 15.62 23.90 9.86
C GLY A 205 14.26 24.17 9.24
N LEU A 206 13.71 23.22 8.50
CA LEU A 206 12.34 23.26 8.00
C LEU A 206 11.34 22.90 9.11
N LYS A 207 10.12 23.44 8.99
CA LYS A 207 8.99 22.96 9.79
C LYS A 207 8.53 21.59 9.27
N TYR A 208 7.91 20.79 10.14
CA TYR A 208 7.32 19.53 9.74
C TYR A 208 6.05 19.74 8.89
N PRO A 209 5.68 18.78 8.07
CA PRO A 209 4.37 18.76 7.42
C PRO A 209 3.23 19.00 8.41
N PRO A 210 2.14 19.67 8.03
CA PRO A 210 1.00 19.86 8.92
C PRO A 210 0.38 18.55 9.39
N HIS A 211 -0.03 18.49 10.67
CA HIS A 211 -0.75 17.36 11.25
C HIS A 211 -2.28 17.58 11.27
N GLN A 212 -2.74 18.73 10.81
CA GLN A 212 -4.17 19.03 10.72
C GLN A 212 -4.53 19.48 9.32
N TYR A 213 -5.53 18.86 8.74
CA TYR A 213 -6.05 19.24 7.43
C TYR A 213 -6.55 20.70 7.43
N GLY A 214 -6.19 21.45 6.39
CA GLY A 214 -6.49 22.87 6.27
C GLY A 214 -5.49 23.81 6.96
N GLN A 215 -4.48 23.29 7.65
CA GLN A 215 -3.41 24.09 8.22
C GLN A 215 -2.44 24.55 7.13
N GLN A 216 -2.04 25.84 7.20
CA GLN A 216 -0.99 26.37 6.33
C GLN A 216 0.42 25.93 6.81
N TYR A 217 1.36 25.88 5.87
CA TYR A 217 2.77 25.60 6.14
C TYR A 217 3.57 26.89 6.34
N GLN A 218 4.43 26.94 7.37
CA GLN A 218 5.32 28.05 7.61
C GLN A 218 6.67 27.85 6.94
N MET A 219 6.96 28.66 5.91
CA MET A 219 8.24 28.67 5.22
C MET A 219 9.37 29.22 6.11
N PRO A 220 10.66 28.94 5.78
CA PRO A 220 11.81 29.42 6.58
C PRO A 220 11.91 30.95 6.73
N ASP A 221 11.36 31.70 5.79
CA ASP A 221 11.30 33.18 5.86
C ASP A 221 10.17 33.71 6.76
N GLY A 222 9.36 32.81 7.32
CA GLY A 222 8.22 33.10 8.19
C GLY A 222 6.90 33.30 7.46
N SER A 223 6.89 33.27 6.12
CA SER A 223 5.64 33.36 5.35
C SER A 223 4.78 32.11 5.55
N MET A 224 3.46 32.31 5.53
CA MET A 224 2.48 31.21 5.55
C MET A 224 2.02 30.93 4.13
N VAL A 225 2.10 29.66 3.72
CA VAL A 225 1.69 29.21 2.39
C VAL A 225 0.70 28.05 2.52
N ASP A 226 -0.11 27.83 1.50
CA ASP A 226 -1.01 26.69 1.48
C ASP A 226 -0.23 25.39 1.43
N TRP A 227 -0.70 24.39 2.16
CA TRP A 227 -0.15 23.03 2.09
C TRP A 227 -0.68 22.34 0.84
N ASN A 228 0.12 22.41 -0.24
CA ASN A 228 -0.25 21.94 -1.56
C ASN A 228 0.97 21.36 -2.31
N TYR A 229 0.77 20.85 -3.54
CA TYR A 229 1.84 20.23 -4.32
C TYR A 229 2.93 21.21 -4.80
N ASP A 230 2.66 22.51 -4.83
CA ASP A 230 3.71 23.52 -5.06
C ASP A 230 4.63 23.64 -3.84
N THR A 231 4.06 23.57 -2.64
CA THR A 231 4.83 23.53 -1.39
C THR A 231 5.63 22.23 -1.28
N ILE A 232 5.03 21.07 -1.61
CA ILE A 232 5.77 19.79 -1.67
C ILE A 232 6.95 19.88 -2.64
N ARG A 233 6.76 20.45 -3.83
CA ARG A 233 7.84 20.63 -4.81
C ARG A 233 8.98 21.48 -4.25
N GLN A 234 8.65 22.61 -3.60
CA GLN A 234 9.66 23.50 -3.02
C GLN A 234 10.45 22.82 -1.90
N LEU A 235 9.77 22.16 -0.98
CA LEU A 235 10.38 21.40 0.11
C LEU A 235 11.16 20.20 -0.43
N GLY A 236 10.60 19.48 -1.37
CA GLY A 236 11.22 18.33 -2.01
C GLY A 236 12.57 18.69 -2.64
N MET A 237 12.65 19.82 -3.36
CA MET A 237 13.91 20.30 -3.92
C MET A 237 14.94 20.70 -2.82
N GLN A 238 14.51 21.32 -1.73
CA GLN A 238 15.41 21.66 -0.61
C GLN A 238 15.89 20.42 0.16
N LEU A 239 15.09 19.37 0.21
CA LEU A 239 15.39 18.10 0.88
C LEU A 239 16.13 17.10 -0.03
N THR A 240 16.25 17.39 -1.33
CA THR A 240 17.02 16.56 -2.27
C THR A 240 18.47 17.01 -2.26
N VAL A 241 19.38 16.09 -1.95
CA VAL A 241 20.80 16.44 -1.70
C VAL A 241 21.72 15.56 -2.54
N ASP A 242 22.73 16.17 -3.17
CA ASP A 242 23.82 15.49 -3.86
C ASP A 242 24.95 15.06 -2.90
N LYS A 243 25.90 14.28 -3.41
CA LYS A 243 27.08 13.82 -2.62
C LYS A 243 27.97 14.94 -2.10
N ASN A 244 27.88 16.16 -2.67
CA ASN A 244 28.67 17.33 -2.26
C ASN A 244 27.90 18.14 -1.19
N GLY A 245 26.68 17.78 -0.86
CA GLY A 245 25.83 18.46 0.12
C GLY A 245 25.06 19.66 -0.46
N ASN A 246 24.99 19.80 -1.79
CA ASN A 246 24.15 20.82 -2.42
C ASN A 246 22.72 20.28 -2.54
N ASP A 247 21.75 21.11 -2.23
CA ASP A 247 20.34 20.79 -2.50
C ASP A 247 19.94 21.14 -3.95
N ALA A 248 18.82 20.59 -4.42
CA ALA A 248 18.39 20.75 -5.81
C ALA A 248 18.01 22.20 -6.19
N THR A 249 17.98 23.14 -5.25
CA THR A 249 17.79 24.59 -5.53
C THR A 249 19.09 25.32 -5.79
N GLN A 250 20.24 24.70 -5.55
CA GLN A 250 21.55 25.36 -5.61
C GLN A 250 22.23 25.17 -6.97
N ALA A 251 22.90 26.20 -7.45
CA ALA A 251 23.61 26.17 -8.74
C ALA A 251 24.73 25.11 -8.84
N GLY A 252 25.23 24.62 -7.69
CA GLY A 252 26.26 23.57 -7.63
C GLY A 252 25.73 22.15 -7.54
N PHE A 253 24.41 21.96 -7.60
CA PHE A 253 23.77 20.66 -7.50
C PHE A 253 24.10 19.76 -8.71
N ASP A 254 24.49 18.53 -8.43
CA ASP A 254 24.77 17.51 -9.43
C ASP A 254 23.70 16.42 -9.43
N PRO A 255 22.74 16.44 -10.38
CA PRO A 255 21.64 15.48 -10.43
C PRO A 255 22.09 14.03 -10.72
N LYS A 256 23.35 13.81 -11.08
CA LYS A 256 23.89 12.46 -11.30
C LYS A 256 24.48 11.83 -10.04
N SER A 257 24.53 12.56 -8.94
CA SER A 257 25.15 12.10 -7.70
C SER A 257 24.26 12.33 -6.48
N ILE A 258 22.94 12.26 -6.65
CA ILE A 258 21.96 12.41 -5.57
C ILE A 258 22.13 11.27 -4.56
N VAL A 259 22.14 11.60 -3.28
CA VAL A 259 22.25 10.65 -2.17
C VAL A 259 21.00 10.64 -1.28
N GLN A 260 20.14 11.64 -1.42
CA GLN A 260 18.87 11.78 -0.72
C GLN A 260 17.87 12.48 -1.63
N TYR A 261 16.63 11.93 -1.70
CA TYR A 261 15.51 12.55 -2.40
C TYR A 261 14.54 13.21 -1.42
N GLY A 262 13.86 14.24 -1.89
CA GLY A 262 12.91 14.97 -1.06
C GLY A 262 11.53 14.35 -1.00
N PHE A 263 11.11 13.65 -2.06
CA PHE A 263 9.76 13.13 -2.14
C PHE A 263 9.66 11.88 -3.01
N GLU A 264 8.88 10.91 -2.55
CA GLU A 264 8.46 9.71 -3.27
C GLU A 264 6.92 9.70 -3.34
N PRO A 265 6.32 9.83 -4.53
CA PRO A 265 4.87 9.66 -4.68
C PRO A 265 4.50 8.18 -4.56
N GLN A 266 3.22 7.90 -4.35
CA GLN A 266 2.69 6.55 -4.47
C GLN A 266 2.97 6.00 -5.88
N ARG A 267 3.51 4.77 -5.99
CA ARG A 267 4.04 4.23 -7.27
C ARG A 267 3.36 2.96 -7.75
N ASP A 268 2.47 2.36 -6.97
CA ASP A 268 1.87 1.08 -7.32
C ASP A 268 1.02 1.17 -8.60
N ASP A 269 0.35 2.31 -8.79
CA ASP A 269 -0.47 2.59 -9.97
C ASP A 269 -0.42 4.08 -10.31
N ILE A 270 -0.18 4.43 -11.57
CA ILE A 270 -0.18 5.85 -11.99
C ILE A 270 -1.55 6.53 -11.84
N ARG A 271 -2.64 5.76 -11.72
CA ARG A 271 -3.96 6.29 -11.36
C ARG A 271 -3.98 6.69 -9.88
N GLY A 272 -3.40 5.87 -8.99
CA GLY A 272 -3.26 6.16 -7.57
C GLY A 272 -2.43 7.42 -7.33
N LEU A 273 -1.27 7.54 -7.99
CA LEU A 273 -0.47 8.76 -7.99
C LEU A 273 -1.29 9.99 -8.40
N ALA A 274 -2.12 9.85 -9.44
CA ALA A 274 -2.90 10.95 -9.97
C ALA A 274 -4.10 11.31 -9.10
N ALA A 275 -4.66 10.35 -8.38
CA ALA A 275 -5.84 10.55 -7.51
C ALA A 275 -5.61 11.60 -6.42
N TYR A 276 -4.39 11.76 -5.94
CA TYR A 276 -4.04 12.82 -4.98
C TYR A 276 -4.25 14.25 -5.52
N PHE A 277 -4.25 14.42 -6.84
CA PHE A 277 -4.57 15.70 -7.49
C PHE A 277 -6.08 15.86 -7.77
N GLY A 278 -6.85 14.79 -7.62
CA GLY A 278 -8.30 14.79 -7.75
C GLY A 278 -8.87 13.41 -8.03
N ALA A 279 -9.99 13.09 -7.38
CA ALA A 279 -10.72 11.86 -7.64
C ALA A 279 -11.14 11.78 -9.11
N GLY A 280 -11.09 10.59 -9.69
CA GLY A 280 -11.46 10.38 -11.08
C GLY A 280 -11.41 8.93 -11.51
N GLN A 281 -11.75 8.70 -12.76
CA GLN A 281 -11.68 7.38 -13.40
C GLN A 281 -11.39 7.53 -14.88
N LEU A 282 -10.86 6.50 -15.50
CA LEU A 282 -10.53 6.52 -16.94
C LEU A 282 -11.73 6.23 -17.84
N ALA A 283 -12.76 5.56 -17.33
CA ALA A 283 -13.99 5.33 -18.09
C ALA A 283 -14.94 6.53 -18.00
N ALA A 284 -15.40 7.02 -19.13
CA ALA A 284 -16.47 8.00 -19.18
C ALA A 284 -17.80 7.37 -18.73
N ALA A 285 -18.83 8.19 -18.54
CA ALA A 285 -20.15 7.74 -18.07
C ALA A 285 -20.83 6.70 -18.98
N ASP A 286 -20.43 6.59 -20.24
CA ASP A 286 -20.89 5.58 -21.19
C ASP A 286 -20.28 4.19 -20.96
N GLY A 287 -19.27 4.09 -20.08
CA GLY A 287 -18.53 2.87 -19.78
C GLY A 287 -17.68 2.33 -20.94
N LYS A 288 -17.46 3.11 -21.99
CA LYS A 288 -16.79 2.69 -23.25
C LYS A 288 -15.72 3.67 -23.71
N THR A 289 -15.92 4.94 -23.48
CA THR A 289 -15.00 6.00 -23.95
C THR A 289 -13.93 6.24 -22.89
N VAL A 290 -12.66 6.24 -23.32
CA VAL A 290 -11.54 6.63 -22.45
C VAL A 290 -11.56 8.13 -22.22
N GLN A 291 -11.56 8.52 -20.96
CA GLN A 291 -11.28 9.89 -20.52
C GLN A 291 -10.02 9.91 -19.65
N ILE A 292 -9.31 11.02 -19.68
CA ILE A 292 -8.23 11.28 -18.71
C ILE A 292 -8.62 12.56 -18.00
N PRO A 293 -8.88 12.52 -16.68
CA PRO A 293 -9.16 13.73 -15.92
C PRO A 293 -8.01 14.74 -16.04
N ASP A 294 -8.34 16.04 -16.17
CA ASP A 294 -7.32 17.09 -16.30
C ASP A 294 -6.36 17.11 -15.10
N ALA A 295 -6.87 16.85 -13.90
CA ALA A 295 -6.06 16.73 -12.71
C ALA A 295 -5.04 15.59 -12.81
N TRP A 296 -5.41 14.44 -13.44
CA TRP A 296 -4.49 13.32 -13.64
C TRP A 296 -3.43 13.63 -14.70
N ALA A 297 -3.83 14.26 -15.79
CA ALA A 297 -2.87 14.71 -16.79
C ALA A 297 -1.85 15.71 -16.20
N TYR A 298 -2.30 16.60 -15.31
CA TYR A 298 -1.41 17.51 -14.59
C TYR A 298 -0.49 16.74 -13.63
N ALA A 299 -1.01 15.83 -12.83
CA ALA A 299 -0.25 15.03 -11.89
C ALA A 299 0.89 14.26 -12.56
N TRP A 300 0.63 13.62 -13.72
CA TRP A 300 1.64 12.91 -14.49
C TRP A 300 2.73 13.83 -15.06
N LYS A 301 2.37 15.05 -15.48
CA LYS A 301 3.34 16.06 -15.90
C LYS A 301 4.19 16.56 -14.72
N TRP A 302 3.55 16.84 -13.59
CA TRP A 302 4.23 17.26 -12.36
C TRP A 302 5.21 16.18 -11.88
N TRP A 303 4.80 14.92 -11.88
CA TRP A 303 5.63 13.78 -11.54
C TRP A 303 6.82 13.64 -12.49
N TYR A 304 6.58 13.72 -13.80
CA TYR A 304 7.65 13.67 -14.80
C TYR A 304 8.65 14.81 -14.67
N GLN A 305 8.16 16.03 -14.43
CA GLN A 305 8.98 17.21 -14.16
C GLN A 305 9.82 17.01 -12.88
N GLY A 306 9.20 16.49 -11.82
CA GLY A 306 9.87 16.20 -10.54
C GLY A 306 11.06 15.23 -10.68
N MET A 307 10.96 14.27 -11.60
CA MET A 307 12.06 13.33 -11.90
C MET A 307 13.16 13.94 -12.77
N TRP A 308 12.80 14.59 -13.87
CA TRP A 308 13.73 14.88 -14.94
C TRP A 308 14.21 16.35 -15.01
N THR A 309 13.50 17.26 -14.37
CA THR A 309 13.81 18.69 -14.36
C THR A 309 14.18 19.21 -12.98
N ASP A 310 13.33 18.94 -12.01
CA ASP A 310 13.50 19.43 -10.63
C ASP A 310 14.29 18.46 -9.74
N HIS A 311 14.39 17.21 -10.15
CA HIS A 311 15.20 16.13 -9.55
C HIS A 311 14.86 15.79 -8.10
N PHE A 312 13.68 16.15 -7.58
CA PHE A 312 13.31 15.85 -6.20
C PHE A 312 12.57 14.52 -6.04
N ILE A 313 12.25 13.87 -7.14
CA ILE A 313 11.67 12.52 -7.22
C ILE A 313 12.66 11.62 -7.95
N GLU A 314 12.87 10.41 -7.45
CA GLU A 314 13.74 9.44 -8.07
C GLU A 314 13.16 8.88 -9.38
N THR A 315 14.04 8.66 -10.34
CA THR A 315 13.70 7.98 -11.61
C THR A 315 13.55 6.46 -11.40
N GLY A 316 12.91 5.75 -12.33
CA GLY A 316 12.76 4.30 -12.26
C GLY A 316 14.06 3.52 -12.07
N PRO A 317 15.15 3.83 -12.82
CA PRO A 317 16.46 3.20 -12.59
C PRO A 317 17.04 3.43 -11.19
N VAL A 318 16.81 4.58 -10.57
CA VAL A 318 17.24 4.88 -9.20
C VAL A 318 16.38 4.11 -8.20
N TYR A 319 15.07 4.18 -8.34
CA TYR A 319 14.11 3.44 -7.53
C TYR A 319 14.43 1.94 -7.48
N ASN A 320 14.76 1.33 -8.62
CA ASN A 320 15.09 -0.07 -8.73
C ASN A 320 16.55 -0.42 -8.39
N SER A 321 17.38 0.58 -8.04
CA SER A 321 18.78 0.34 -7.69
C SER A 321 18.91 -0.27 -6.29
N THR A 322 19.98 -1.05 -6.07
CA THR A 322 20.28 -1.62 -4.75
C THR A 322 20.52 -0.55 -3.67
N ALA A 323 20.89 0.66 -4.07
CA ALA A 323 21.14 1.77 -3.14
C ALA A 323 19.83 2.37 -2.58
N PHE A 324 18.74 2.28 -3.35
CA PHE A 324 17.46 2.91 -3.02
C PHE A 324 16.29 1.91 -2.94
N ASN A 325 16.49 0.64 -3.29
CA ASN A 325 15.43 -0.37 -3.18
C ASN A 325 15.35 -0.88 -1.73
N GLY A 326 14.42 -0.30 -0.97
CA GLY A 326 14.17 -0.65 0.43
C GLY A 326 13.08 -1.70 0.64
N GLY A 327 12.98 -2.68 -0.27
CA GLY A 327 11.91 -3.70 -0.19
C GLY A 327 10.62 -3.26 -0.88
N GLY A 328 10.73 -2.39 -1.88
CA GLY A 328 9.61 -1.92 -2.70
C GLY A 328 9.40 -0.40 -2.64
N TYR A 329 9.81 0.26 -1.56
CA TYR A 329 9.69 1.72 -1.41
C TYR A 329 11.01 2.33 -0.97
N THR A 330 11.43 3.39 -1.67
CA THR A 330 12.71 4.07 -1.40
C THR A 330 12.72 4.74 -0.02
N PHE A 331 11.58 5.22 0.44
CA PHE A 331 11.42 5.77 1.79
C PHE A 331 11.91 4.80 2.88
N ASN A 332 11.69 3.49 2.69
CA ASN A 332 12.11 2.46 3.65
C ASN A 332 13.64 2.35 3.82
N THR A 333 14.42 2.95 2.91
CA THR A 333 15.88 3.04 3.05
C THR A 333 16.36 4.17 3.96
N GLY A 334 15.48 5.10 4.37
CA GLY A 334 15.85 6.31 5.09
C GLY A 334 16.58 7.34 4.22
N LYS A 335 16.39 7.30 2.90
CA LYS A 335 17.03 8.21 1.93
C LYS A 335 16.03 9.11 1.19
N VAL A 336 14.78 9.08 1.61
CA VAL A 336 13.71 9.93 1.12
C VAL A 336 13.09 10.67 2.29
N ALA A 337 12.86 11.96 2.14
CA ALA A 337 12.36 12.79 3.23
C ALA A 337 10.86 12.70 3.43
N MET A 338 10.10 12.54 2.35
CA MET A 338 8.64 12.45 2.36
C MET A 338 8.17 11.37 1.39
N GLN A 339 7.10 10.65 1.75
CA GLN A 339 6.45 9.66 0.88
C GLN A 339 4.94 9.74 1.02
N GLU A 340 4.20 9.79 -0.09
CA GLU A 340 2.77 9.47 -0.09
C GLU A 340 2.59 7.96 -0.21
N ASN A 341 1.90 7.37 0.75
CA ASN A 341 1.58 5.94 0.71
C ASN A 341 0.37 5.64 1.60
N PHE A 342 -0.14 4.43 1.45
CA PHE A 342 -1.27 3.93 2.24
C PHE A 342 -0.82 3.41 3.60
N LEU A 343 -1.76 3.30 4.53
CA LEU A 343 -1.51 2.81 5.89
C LEU A 343 -0.86 1.42 5.92
N TRP A 344 -1.09 0.55 4.92
CA TRP A 344 -0.39 -0.75 4.88
C TRP A 344 1.13 -0.64 4.85
N ASN A 345 1.70 0.49 4.38
CA ASN A 345 3.15 0.68 4.32
C ASN A 345 3.81 0.63 5.71
N VAL A 346 3.05 0.80 6.80
CA VAL A 346 3.60 0.68 8.16
C VAL A 346 4.21 -0.69 8.43
N CYS A 347 3.74 -1.77 7.76
CA CYS A 347 4.37 -3.10 7.84
C CYS A 347 5.85 -3.08 7.46
N CYS A 348 6.20 -2.19 6.54
CA CYS A 348 7.46 -2.22 5.80
C CYS A 348 8.44 -1.12 6.27
N VAL A 349 7.99 -0.14 7.05
CA VAL A 349 8.80 0.92 7.66
C VAL A 349 9.12 0.56 9.12
N THR A 350 9.68 -0.64 9.32
CA THR A 350 9.83 -1.27 10.64
C THR A 350 11.25 -1.18 11.23
N ASP A 351 12.13 -0.36 10.68
CA ASP A 351 13.45 -0.16 11.29
C ASP A 351 13.29 0.59 12.61
N ALA A 352 13.42 -0.15 13.73
CA ALA A 352 13.30 0.35 15.09
C ALA A 352 14.30 1.47 15.47
N GLY A 353 15.20 1.83 14.57
CA GLY A 353 16.14 2.95 14.71
C GLY A 353 15.69 4.21 13.99
N ARG A 354 14.72 4.11 13.10
CA ARG A 354 14.18 5.25 12.34
C ARG A 354 13.05 5.91 13.10
N HIS A 355 13.00 7.22 12.99
CA HIS A 355 11.94 8.04 13.55
C HIS A 355 11.22 8.74 12.40
N TRP A 356 10.08 8.22 12.01
CA TRP A 356 9.18 8.79 11.01
C TRP A 356 7.87 9.20 11.66
N ASP A 357 7.12 10.08 11.03
CA ASP A 357 5.82 10.53 11.47
C ASP A 357 4.89 10.74 10.26
N LEU A 358 3.62 11.05 10.52
CA LEU A 358 2.59 11.25 9.52
C LEU A 358 2.22 12.73 9.41
N GLY A 359 2.13 13.22 8.18
CA GLY A 359 1.61 14.53 7.82
C GLY A 359 0.37 14.42 6.94
N THR A 360 -0.41 15.50 6.85
CA THR A 360 -1.61 15.55 6.03
C THR A 360 -1.27 15.50 4.53
N ILE A 361 -2.13 14.87 3.75
CA ILE A 361 -2.05 14.91 2.27
C ILE A 361 -2.18 16.38 1.80
N PRO A 362 -1.32 16.81 0.88
CA PRO A 362 -1.38 18.16 0.32
C PRO A 362 -2.65 18.38 -0.52
N SER A 363 -3.05 19.62 -0.67
CA SER A 363 -4.16 19.99 -1.56
C SER A 363 -3.69 20.22 -3.00
N TYR A 364 -4.60 20.03 -3.95
CA TYR A 364 -4.48 20.52 -5.32
C TYR A 364 -5.69 21.38 -5.68
N ASN A 365 -5.46 22.57 -6.22
CA ASN A 365 -6.51 23.56 -6.50
C ASN A 365 -7.44 23.82 -5.29
N GLY A 366 -6.87 23.90 -4.08
CA GLY A 366 -7.60 24.15 -2.84
C GLY A 366 -8.44 22.99 -2.33
N LYS A 367 -8.32 21.79 -2.94
CA LYS A 367 -9.04 20.59 -2.53
C LYS A 367 -8.05 19.48 -2.14
N VAL A 368 -8.27 18.86 -0.99
CA VAL A 368 -7.58 17.64 -0.60
C VAL A 368 -8.32 16.45 -1.22
N THR A 369 -7.58 15.54 -1.82
CA THR A 369 -8.05 14.22 -2.23
C THR A 369 -6.99 13.22 -1.82
N ALA A 370 -7.36 12.21 -1.04
CA ALA A 370 -6.49 11.14 -0.61
C ALA A 370 -6.84 9.85 -1.36
N ALA A 371 -5.88 9.23 -2.00
CA ALA A 371 -6.08 7.89 -2.55
C ALA A 371 -6.49 6.96 -1.41
N PHE A 372 -7.49 6.12 -1.64
CA PHE A 372 -8.07 5.28 -0.61
C PHE A 372 -8.16 3.83 -1.08
N ASN A 373 -7.80 2.90 -0.22
CA ASN A 373 -7.94 1.49 -0.51
C ASN A 373 -8.68 0.75 0.59
N ALA A 374 -9.29 -0.38 0.25
CA ALA A 374 -10.00 -1.20 1.21
C ALA A 374 -10.02 -2.64 0.73
N ASP A 375 -9.75 -3.55 1.68
CA ASP A 375 -9.81 -4.98 1.45
C ASP A 375 -11.02 -5.58 2.15
N THR A 376 -11.59 -6.61 1.54
CA THR A 376 -12.60 -7.47 2.17
C THR A 376 -12.51 -8.89 1.62
N PHE A 377 -13.33 -9.78 2.16
CA PHE A 377 -13.55 -11.10 1.59
C PHE A 377 -14.80 -11.07 0.72
N ARG A 378 -14.79 -11.78 -0.40
CA ARG A 378 -15.89 -11.83 -1.36
C ARG A 378 -16.28 -13.27 -1.66
N ILE A 379 -17.57 -13.48 -1.89
CA ILE A 379 -18.12 -14.78 -2.31
C ILE A 379 -18.30 -14.76 -3.82
N LEU A 380 -17.91 -15.83 -4.49
CA LEU A 380 -18.11 -15.97 -5.93
C LEU A 380 -19.53 -16.45 -6.26
N LYS A 381 -20.11 -15.93 -7.36
CA LYS A 381 -21.41 -16.39 -7.88
C LYS A 381 -21.43 -17.88 -8.24
N SER A 382 -20.26 -18.45 -8.51
CA SER A 382 -20.12 -19.86 -8.89
C SER A 382 -20.23 -20.83 -7.73
N THR A 383 -20.16 -20.37 -6.47
CA THR A 383 -20.29 -21.24 -5.29
C THR A 383 -21.57 -22.08 -5.33
N LYS A 384 -21.49 -23.31 -4.84
CA LYS A 384 -22.62 -24.20 -4.66
C LYS A 384 -23.16 -24.15 -3.22
N HIS A 385 -22.46 -23.47 -2.33
CA HIS A 385 -22.68 -23.43 -0.90
C HIS A 385 -22.73 -21.98 -0.36
N PRO A 386 -23.63 -21.11 -0.90
CA PRO A 386 -23.64 -19.69 -0.56
C PRO A 386 -23.93 -19.42 0.93
N ASN A 387 -24.72 -20.26 1.60
CA ASN A 387 -25.05 -20.10 3.02
C ASN A 387 -23.82 -20.42 3.89
N GLU A 388 -23.16 -21.54 3.62
CA GLU A 388 -21.96 -21.98 4.34
C GLU A 388 -20.77 -21.03 4.06
N ALA A 389 -20.64 -20.54 2.82
CA ALA A 389 -19.66 -19.53 2.47
C ALA A 389 -19.91 -18.21 3.22
N PHE A 390 -21.18 -17.84 3.39
CA PHE A 390 -21.52 -16.64 4.16
C PHE A 390 -21.27 -16.83 5.68
N GLU A 391 -21.47 -18.01 6.22
CA GLU A 391 -21.11 -18.35 7.62
C GLU A 391 -19.59 -18.22 7.83
N VAL A 392 -18.77 -18.74 6.91
CA VAL A 392 -17.32 -18.53 6.93
C VAL A 392 -16.99 -17.04 6.83
N LEU A 393 -17.64 -16.29 5.93
CA LEU A 393 -17.46 -14.85 5.78
C LEU A 393 -17.75 -14.11 7.10
N GLN A 394 -18.85 -14.45 7.79
CA GLN A 394 -19.19 -13.87 9.09
C GLN A 394 -18.11 -14.15 10.14
N TYR A 395 -17.53 -15.35 10.16
CA TYR A 395 -16.42 -15.69 11.04
C TYR A 395 -15.15 -14.88 10.73
N LEU A 396 -14.77 -14.76 9.45
CA LEU A 396 -13.60 -13.97 9.03
C LEU A 396 -13.71 -12.50 9.42
N LEU A 397 -14.92 -11.93 9.26
CA LEU A 397 -15.23 -10.53 9.60
C LEU A 397 -15.60 -10.32 11.08
N GLY A 398 -15.76 -11.39 11.85
CA GLY A 398 -16.14 -11.39 13.27
C GLY A 398 -15.02 -11.92 14.16
N ASP A 399 -15.13 -13.18 14.60
CA ASP A 399 -14.21 -13.80 15.58
C ASP A 399 -12.74 -13.77 15.15
N ALA A 400 -12.45 -13.89 13.85
CA ALA A 400 -11.11 -13.85 13.28
C ALA A 400 -10.61 -12.43 13.00
N SER A 401 -11.50 -11.43 12.98
CA SER A 401 -11.19 -10.09 12.43
C SER A 401 -9.99 -9.43 13.09
N THR A 402 -9.91 -9.42 14.41
CA THR A 402 -8.80 -8.78 15.14
C THR A 402 -7.44 -9.39 14.79
N LYS A 403 -7.37 -10.75 14.68
CA LYS A 403 -6.11 -11.42 14.28
C LYS A 403 -5.69 -11.04 12.87
N LEU A 404 -6.64 -11.04 11.94
CA LEU A 404 -6.40 -10.74 10.53
C LEU A 404 -6.04 -9.28 10.33
N LEU A 405 -6.79 -8.33 10.93
CA LEU A 405 -6.51 -6.89 10.83
C LEU A 405 -5.11 -6.54 11.38
N ASN A 406 -4.72 -7.14 12.51
CA ASN A 406 -3.39 -6.95 13.07
C ASN A 406 -2.28 -7.50 12.14
N ALA A 407 -2.50 -8.65 11.51
CA ALA A 407 -1.55 -9.22 10.56
C ALA A 407 -1.42 -8.39 9.27
N TYR A 408 -2.53 -7.84 8.80
CA TYR A 408 -2.59 -7.06 7.57
C TYR A 408 -2.23 -5.57 7.77
N SER A 409 -2.04 -5.12 9.01
CA SER A 409 -1.95 -3.70 9.38
C SER A 409 -3.14 -2.89 8.86
N GLY A 410 -4.32 -3.53 8.78
CA GLY A 410 -5.55 -2.97 8.24
C GLY A 410 -6.32 -2.21 9.31
N PHE A 411 -6.62 -0.91 9.08
CA PHE A 411 -7.47 -0.15 9.98
C PHE A 411 -8.90 -0.74 9.97
N PRO A 412 -9.50 -1.02 11.14
CA PRO A 412 -10.81 -1.66 11.20
C PRO A 412 -11.90 -0.80 10.54
N ALA A 413 -12.67 -1.40 9.64
CA ALA A 413 -13.87 -0.74 9.10
C ALA A 413 -15.00 -0.68 10.15
N ARG A 414 -15.01 -1.60 11.13
CA ARG A 414 -15.96 -1.62 12.24
C ARG A 414 -15.65 -0.52 13.23
N THR A 415 -16.59 0.40 13.46
CA THR A 415 -16.37 1.62 14.26
C THR A 415 -16.02 1.34 15.73
N THR A 416 -16.51 0.25 16.32
CA THR A 416 -16.19 -0.15 17.70
C THR A 416 -14.75 -0.60 17.89
N ASP A 417 -14.09 -1.06 16.82
CA ASP A 417 -12.76 -1.65 16.89
C ASP A 417 -11.66 -0.60 16.59
N GLN A 418 -12.05 0.58 16.10
CA GLN A 418 -11.12 1.64 15.69
C GLN A 418 -10.33 2.25 16.86
N GLY A 419 -11.00 2.45 18.00
CA GLY A 419 -10.45 3.25 19.11
C GLY A 419 -9.16 2.71 19.74
N ASN A 420 -8.89 1.41 19.62
CA ASN A 420 -7.70 0.77 20.21
C ASN A 420 -6.68 0.31 19.16
N PHE A 421 -6.99 0.43 17.88
CA PHE A 421 -6.16 -0.13 16.82
C PHE A 421 -4.72 0.42 16.85
N PHE A 422 -4.56 1.72 16.82
CA PHE A 422 -3.22 2.34 16.81
C PHE A 422 -2.47 2.12 18.14
N THR A 423 -3.18 2.08 19.27
CA THR A 423 -2.56 1.73 20.57
C THR A 423 -2.01 0.30 20.54
N GLN A 424 -2.73 -0.64 19.93
CA GLN A 424 -2.26 -2.01 19.77
C GLN A 424 -1.10 -2.09 18.77
N LEU A 425 -1.14 -1.30 17.70
CA LEU A 425 -0.07 -1.21 16.72
C LEU A 425 1.25 -0.74 17.36
N GLU A 426 1.21 0.35 18.13
CA GLU A 426 2.37 0.90 18.86
C GLU A 426 2.96 -0.07 19.91
N GLN A 427 2.16 -0.96 20.46
CA GLN A 427 2.61 -1.96 21.43
C GLN A 427 3.32 -3.16 20.79
N GLN A 428 3.26 -3.30 19.46
CA GLN A 428 3.93 -4.39 18.77
C GLN A 428 5.45 -4.31 18.93
N LYS A 429 6.04 -5.48 19.13
CA LYS A 429 7.49 -5.61 19.33
C LYS A 429 8.05 -6.69 18.41
N ASP A 430 9.28 -6.49 17.98
CA ASP A 430 10.04 -7.49 17.26
C ASP A 430 10.38 -8.72 18.18
N ALA A 431 10.98 -9.74 17.57
CA ALA A 431 11.40 -10.95 18.30
C ALA A 431 12.44 -10.67 19.41
N LYS A 432 13.06 -9.49 19.43
CA LYS A 432 14.02 -9.03 20.44
C LYS A 432 13.38 -8.15 21.52
N GLY A 433 12.05 -7.93 21.44
CA GLY A 433 11.29 -7.10 22.37
C GLY A 433 11.42 -5.59 22.16
N LYS A 434 11.98 -5.15 21.02
CA LYS A 434 12.02 -3.72 20.65
C LYS A 434 10.70 -3.31 20.00
N PRO A 435 10.21 -2.07 20.22
CA PRO A 435 9.08 -1.54 19.47
C PRO A 435 9.34 -1.63 17.97
N ILE A 436 8.33 -2.03 17.20
CA ILE A 436 8.40 -2.08 15.74
C ILE A 436 8.24 -0.66 15.16
N TYR A 437 7.38 0.14 15.77
CA TYR A 437 7.05 1.48 15.29
C TYR A 437 7.70 2.57 16.14
N PRO A 438 7.97 3.76 15.59
CA PRO A 438 8.42 4.91 16.35
C PRO A 438 7.40 5.28 17.43
N PRO A 439 7.84 5.75 18.59
CA PRO A 439 6.92 6.30 19.59
C PRO A 439 6.34 7.64 19.09
N ASN A 440 5.09 7.91 19.43
CA ASN A 440 4.40 9.20 19.21
C ASN A 440 4.16 9.54 17.73
N VAL A 441 3.94 8.55 16.88
CA VAL A 441 3.41 8.79 15.53
C VAL A 441 2.02 9.42 15.65
N ASP A 442 1.74 10.49 14.90
CA ASP A 442 0.41 11.11 14.92
C ASP A 442 -0.59 10.35 14.05
N TRP A 443 -1.04 9.21 14.54
CA TRP A 443 -2.03 8.35 13.88
C TRP A 443 -3.37 9.04 13.62
N LYS A 444 -3.64 10.16 14.30
CA LYS A 444 -4.86 10.94 14.07
C LYS A 444 -4.91 11.49 12.64
N VAL A 445 -3.77 11.76 12.04
CA VAL A 445 -3.68 12.20 10.63
C VAL A 445 -4.34 11.18 9.70
N ALA A 446 -4.06 9.88 9.90
CA ALA A 446 -4.64 8.80 9.10
C ALA A 446 -6.18 8.73 9.27
N VAL A 447 -6.67 8.84 10.51
CA VAL A 447 -8.12 8.83 10.79
C VAL A 447 -8.80 10.04 10.18
N ASP A 448 -8.23 11.23 10.34
CA ASP A 448 -8.78 12.47 9.79
C ASP A 448 -8.73 12.48 8.23
N GLY A 449 -7.80 11.73 7.64
CA GLY A 449 -7.65 11.58 6.19
C GLY A 449 -8.79 10.84 5.50
N ILE A 450 -9.46 9.93 6.22
CA ILE A 450 -10.53 9.08 5.66
C ILE A 450 -11.65 9.90 5.00
N GLN A 451 -11.96 11.07 5.53
CA GLN A 451 -13.00 11.95 4.98
C GLN A 451 -12.66 12.53 3.59
N PHE A 452 -11.40 12.48 3.18
CA PHE A 452 -10.91 12.97 1.89
C PHE A 452 -10.69 11.87 0.87
N ALA A 453 -11.15 10.65 1.16
CA ALA A 453 -11.04 9.51 0.27
C ALA A 453 -11.53 9.84 -1.15
N ASP A 454 -10.81 9.37 -2.15
CA ASP A 454 -11.15 9.53 -3.56
C ASP A 454 -12.48 8.83 -3.88
N ASN A 455 -13.38 9.58 -4.53
CA ASN A 455 -14.65 9.05 -5.01
C ASN A 455 -15.01 9.76 -6.33
N PRO A 456 -15.04 9.06 -7.50
CA PRO A 456 -14.81 7.61 -7.66
C PRO A 456 -13.38 7.21 -7.29
N ASN A 457 -13.23 5.95 -6.84
CA ASN A 457 -11.93 5.38 -6.50
C ASN A 457 -11.04 5.26 -7.74
N PHE A 458 -9.73 5.48 -7.58
CA PHE A 458 -8.77 5.46 -8.69
C PHE A 458 -8.66 4.09 -9.37
N GLU A 459 -8.93 3.00 -8.66
CA GLU A 459 -8.94 1.63 -9.20
C GLU A 459 -10.27 1.23 -9.85
N ALA A 460 -11.20 2.19 -10.07
CA ALA A 460 -12.49 1.92 -10.68
C ALA A 460 -12.37 1.09 -11.96
N PHE A 461 -13.43 0.33 -12.23
CA PHE A 461 -13.51 -0.56 -13.38
C PHE A 461 -13.13 0.13 -14.71
N MET A 462 -12.40 -0.62 -15.53
CA MET A 462 -12.07 -0.27 -16.91
C MET A 462 -12.41 -1.45 -17.82
N PRO A 463 -12.95 -1.21 -19.04
CA PRO A 463 -13.02 -2.26 -20.05
C PRO A 463 -11.66 -2.92 -20.29
N ALA A 464 -11.65 -4.20 -20.64
CA ALA A 464 -10.42 -4.98 -20.83
C ALA A 464 -9.41 -4.81 -19.66
N TYR A 465 -9.87 -4.90 -18.42
CA TYR A 465 -9.21 -4.43 -17.19
C TYR A 465 -7.72 -4.80 -17.11
N ASN A 466 -7.37 -6.09 -17.24
CA ASN A 466 -5.98 -6.53 -17.14
C ASN A 466 -5.11 -5.93 -18.25
N LYS A 467 -5.60 -5.89 -19.50
CA LYS A 467 -4.88 -5.27 -20.62
C LYS A 467 -4.71 -3.75 -20.43
N SER A 468 -5.70 -3.09 -19.83
CA SER A 468 -5.61 -1.67 -19.49
C SER A 468 -4.54 -1.40 -18.44
N LEU A 469 -4.43 -2.26 -17.42
CA LEU A 469 -3.34 -2.18 -16.43
C LEU A 469 -1.96 -2.38 -17.06
N ASP A 470 -1.82 -3.34 -18.00
CA ASP A 470 -0.57 -3.56 -18.73
C ASP A 470 -0.15 -2.30 -19.52
N ILE A 471 -1.12 -1.63 -20.17
CA ILE A 471 -0.88 -0.40 -20.89
C ILE A 471 -0.44 0.70 -19.92
N LEU A 472 -1.14 0.90 -18.79
CA LEU A 472 -0.77 1.88 -17.77
C LEU A 472 0.64 1.64 -17.23
N THR A 473 0.97 0.40 -16.92
CA THR A 473 2.30 -0.02 -16.45
C THR A 473 3.38 0.24 -17.49
N LYS A 474 3.12 -0.04 -18.75
CA LYS A 474 4.03 0.25 -19.88
C LYS A 474 4.38 1.73 -19.96
N TYR A 475 3.37 2.62 -19.89
CA TYR A 475 3.59 4.06 -19.91
C TYR A 475 4.27 4.56 -18.65
N SER A 476 3.88 4.10 -17.48
CA SER A 476 4.56 4.40 -16.22
C SER A 476 6.06 4.07 -16.29
N THR A 477 6.41 2.86 -16.71
CA THR A 477 7.79 2.41 -16.85
C THR A 477 8.58 3.27 -17.86
N ARG A 478 7.95 3.59 -18.98
CA ARG A 478 8.55 4.46 -20.01
C ARG A 478 8.84 5.86 -19.47
N TRP A 479 7.89 6.48 -18.78
CA TRP A 479 8.05 7.83 -18.26
C TRP A 479 9.11 7.90 -17.17
N GLN A 480 9.20 6.88 -16.34
CA GLN A 480 10.22 6.77 -15.29
C GLN A 480 11.65 6.53 -15.83
N SER A 481 11.77 6.00 -17.04
CA SER A 481 13.06 5.56 -17.60
C SER A 481 13.61 6.42 -18.71
N THR A 482 12.80 7.34 -19.28
CA THR A 482 13.17 8.06 -20.52
C THR A 482 13.07 9.57 -20.30
N PRO A 483 14.19 10.31 -20.31
CA PRO A 483 14.18 11.77 -20.27
C PRO A 483 13.74 12.39 -21.59
N GLY A 484 13.28 13.65 -21.55
CA GLY A 484 12.99 14.46 -22.73
C GLY A 484 11.71 14.11 -23.48
N LEU A 485 10.80 13.35 -22.86
CA LEU A 485 9.49 13.04 -23.45
C LEU A 485 8.58 14.29 -23.46
N ASN A 486 7.79 14.41 -24.51
CA ASN A 486 6.68 15.36 -24.54
C ASN A 486 5.46 14.72 -23.89
N MET A 487 5.14 15.10 -22.67
CA MET A 487 4.09 14.48 -21.88
C MET A 487 2.69 14.66 -22.44
N ASP A 488 2.41 15.74 -23.19
CA ASP A 488 1.13 15.90 -23.87
C ASP A 488 0.93 14.83 -24.95
N THR A 489 2.00 14.56 -25.70
CA THR A 489 2.01 13.49 -26.72
C THR A 489 1.91 12.11 -26.07
N GLU A 490 2.65 11.85 -24.99
CA GLU A 490 2.62 10.58 -24.28
C GLU A 490 1.23 10.28 -23.69
N ILE A 491 0.58 11.27 -23.08
CA ILE A 491 -0.77 11.14 -22.52
C ILE A 491 -1.81 10.92 -23.63
N ALA A 492 -1.68 11.60 -24.76
CA ALA A 492 -2.55 11.38 -25.92
C ALA A 492 -2.38 9.96 -26.51
N ASN A 493 -1.14 9.46 -26.58
CA ASN A 493 -0.85 8.10 -27.02
C ASN A 493 -1.41 7.05 -26.04
N LEU A 494 -1.23 7.24 -24.72
CA LEU A 494 -1.84 6.39 -23.68
C LEU A 494 -3.35 6.31 -23.88
N LYS A 495 -4.03 7.46 -24.01
CA LYS A 495 -5.48 7.51 -24.24
C LYS A 495 -5.90 6.71 -25.47
N THR A 496 -5.18 6.87 -26.58
CA THR A 496 -5.47 6.19 -27.85
C THR A 496 -5.27 4.68 -27.73
N GLU A 497 -4.22 4.23 -27.05
CA GLU A 497 -3.93 2.80 -26.86
C GLU A 497 -4.95 2.14 -25.95
N LEU A 498 -5.35 2.80 -24.85
CA LEU A 498 -6.45 2.34 -24.01
C LEU A 498 -7.76 2.21 -24.79
N GLN A 499 -8.12 3.23 -25.57
CA GLN A 499 -9.35 3.19 -26.39
C GLN A 499 -9.33 2.02 -27.37
N THR A 500 -8.20 1.80 -28.07
CA THR A 500 -8.04 0.65 -28.97
C THR A 500 -8.22 -0.69 -28.27
N ALA A 501 -7.71 -0.81 -27.03
CA ALA A 501 -7.88 -2.01 -26.24
C ALA A 501 -9.35 -2.23 -25.84
N TRP A 502 -10.06 -1.16 -25.48
CA TRP A 502 -11.48 -1.20 -25.10
C TRP A 502 -12.38 -1.54 -26.28
N ASP A 503 -12.16 -0.91 -27.43
CA ASP A 503 -12.92 -1.18 -28.66
C ASP A 503 -12.77 -2.64 -29.13
N SER A 504 -11.64 -3.27 -28.83
CA SER A 504 -11.38 -4.69 -29.19
C SER A 504 -11.94 -5.71 -28.18
N SER A 505 -12.47 -5.25 -27.05
CA SER A 505 -13.01 -6.14 -25.99
C SER A 505 -14.54 -6.30 -26.06
N HIS A 506 -15.17 -5.62 -27.00
CA HIS A 506 -16.61 -5.70 -27.30
C HIS A 506 -16.86 -6.45 -28.63
#